data_8f3e73e285458b84f28c9cf2a30b8e0e
#
_entry.id   8f3e73e285458b84f28c9cf2a30b8e0e
#
_cell.length_a   1.000
_cell.length_b   1.000
_cell.length_c   1.000
_cell.angle_alpha   90.00
_cell.angle_beta   90.00
_cell.angle_gamma   90.00
#
_symmetry.space_group_name_H-M   'P 1'
#
loop_
_entity.id
_entity.type
_entity.pdbx_description
1 polymer ?
#
loop_
_entity_poly.entity_id
_entity_poly.type
_entity_poly.pdbx_seq_one_letter_code
_entity_poly.pdbx_strand_id
1 'polypeptide(L)'
;EFLVRGEEALAFLQWATANDAGKLKVGRAQYSMLPNERGGVVDDIYLYRLGEEEYLMVVNAANIAKDLAHLQALAKGFRVELEDASERTALLALQGPKAQALLQGLVDVDLSTKRENDVSPARVAGRPARLARTGYTGEDGFELFLAPEDAEPVCLALVEAGAKPAGLGARDSLRLEAGFPLYGHEL
;
A
#
# COMPACT_ATOMS: atom_id res chain seq x y z
N GLU A 1 -8.12 2.16 -1.30
CA GLU A 1 -6.99 2.96 -1.76
C GLU A 1 -7.44 4.38 -2.09
N PHE A 2 -6.73 5.40 -1.57
CA PHE A 2 -7.01 6.79 -1.86
C PHE A 2 -5.85 7.42 -2.62
N LEU A 3 -6.16 8.19 -3.65
CA LEU A 3 -5.20 9.07 -4.29
C LEU A 3 -5.31 10.46 -3.69
N VAL A 4 -4.16 11.00 -3.29
CA VAL A 4 -4.03 12.33 -2.70
C VAL A 4 -3.15 13.16 -3.61
N ARG A 5 -3.70 14.23 -4.21
CA ARG A 5 -3.00 15.04 -5.20
C ARG A 5 -3.15 16.52 -4.91
N GLY A 6 -2.16 17.31 -5.34
CA GLY A 6 -2.22 18.76 -5.31
C GLY A 6 -0.99 19.38 -4.67
N GLU A 7 -0.84 20.69 -4.90
CA GLU A 7 0.32 21.46 -4.45
C GLU A 7 0.50 21.46 -2.92
N GLU A 8 -0.58 21.25 -2.16
CA GLU A 8 -0.55 21.16 -0.70
C GLU A 8 -0.72 19.73 -0.17
N ALA A 9 -0.61 18.70 -1.05
CA ALA A 9 -0.76 17.30 -0.65
C ALA A 9 0.23 16.90 0.46
N LEU A 10 1.49 17.33 0.37
CA LEU A 10 2.48 17.09 1.42
C LEU A 10 2.11 17.76 2.74
N ALA A 11 1.72 19.02 2.71
CA ALA A 11 1.34 19.75 3.91
C ALA A 11 0.09 19.13 4.58
N PHE A 12 -0.88 18.73 3.76
CA PHE A 12 -2.06 18.01 4.23
C PHE A 12 -1.70 16.68 4.88
N LEU A 13 -0.89 15.85 4.22
CA LEU A 13 -0.49 14.54 4.75
C LEU A 13 0.37 14.66 6.02
N GLN A 14 1.23 15.66 6.10
CA GLN A 14 1.99 15.97 7.31
C GLN A 14 1.09 16.34 8.49
N TRP A 15 -0.05 16.96 8.22
CA TRP A 15 -1.06 17.31 9.23
C TRP A 15 -1.95 16.11 9.59
N ALA A 16 -2.35 15.32 8.58
CA ALA A 16 -3.35 14.26 8.72
C ALA A 16 -2.79 12.93 9.23
N THR A 17 -1.46 12.71 9.18
CA THR A 17 -0.85 11.42 9.54
C THR A 17 0.18 11.55 10.66
N ALA A 18 0.36 10.48 11.43
CA ALA A 18 1.22 10.50 12.61
C ALA A 18 2.72 10.47 12.29
N ASN A 19 3.12 9.84 11.16
CA ASN A 19 4.52 9.76 10.77
C ASN A 19 4.91 11.00 9.95
N ASP A 20 6.21 11.30 9.89
CA ASP A 20 6.76 12.45 9.17
C ASP A 20 6.70 12.23 7.65
N ALA A 21 5.61 12.69 7.03
CA ALA A 21 5.42 12.63 5.57
C ALA A 21 6.48 13.44 4.81
N GLY A 22 7.08 14.47 5.44
CA GLY A 22 8.15 15.28 4.86
C GLY A 22 9.43 14.51 4.57
N LYS A 23 9.68 13.39 5.28
CA LYS A 23 10.82 12.50 5.03
C LYS A 23 10.60 11.53 3.89
N LEU A 24 9.35 11.34 3.45
CA LEU A 24 9.00 10.40 2.40
C LEU A 24 9.43 10.93 1.03
N LYS A 25 10.39 10.25 0.41
CA LYS A 25 10.90 10.60 -0.93
C LYS A 25 10.01 10.00 -2.01
N VAL A 26 10.01 10.61 -3.20
CA VAL A 26 9.34 10.04 -4.39
C VAL A 26 9.89 8.63 -4.65
N GLY A 27 8.99 7.69 -4.94
CA GLY A 27 9.31 6.28 -5.13
C GLY A 27 9.48 5.49 -3.82
N ARG A 28 9.06 6.07 -2.68
CA ARG A 28 9.14 5.41 -1.37
C ARG A 28 7.78 5.30 -0.71
N ALA A 29 7.72 4.39 0.25
CA ALA A 29 6.55 4.16 1.09
C ALA A 29 6.89 4.25 2.58
N GLN A 30 5.90 4.50 3.42
CA GLN A 30 6.03 4.47 4.87
C GLN A 30 4.72 4.05 5.53
N TYR A 31 4.83 3.31 6.63
CA TYR A 31 3.73 3.04 7.54
C TYR A 31 3.41 4.30 8.36
N SER A 32 2.13 4.55 8.59
CA SER A 32 1.64 5.64 9.42
C SER A 32 0.28 5.30 10.03
N MET A 33 -0.31 6.26 10.73
CA MET A 33 -1.64 6.17 11.32
C MET A 33 -2.40 7.45 11.05
N LEU A 34 -3.71 7.38 11.02
CA LEU A 34 -4.63 8.52 11.06
C LEU A 34 -5.01 8.78 12.52
N PRO A 35 -4.46 9.82 13.17
CA PRO A 35 -4.82 10.14 14.54
C PRO A 35 -6.12 10.93 14.61
N ASN A 36 -6.76 10.91 15.77
CA ASN A 36 -7.86 11.80 16.10
C ASN A 36 -7.45 12.81 17.21
N GLU A 37 -8.29 13.80 17.46
CA GLU A 37 -8.05 14.88 18.44
C GLU A 37 -7.86 14.37 19.89
N ARG A 38 -8.29 13.14 20.16
CA ARG A 38 -8.16 12.51 21.50
C ARG A 38 -6.88 11.69 21.64
N GLY A 39 -6.02 11.66 20.62
CA GLY A 39 -4.81 10.85 20.58
C GLY A 39 -5.05 9.37 20.30
N GLY A 40 -6.27 8.99 19.90
CA GLY A 40 -6.57 7.63 19.41
C GLY A 40 -6.32 7.50 17.93
N VAL A 41 -6.31 6.25 17.44
CA VAL A 41 -6.11 5.89 16.05
C VAL A 41 -7.45 5.72 15.34
N VAL A 42 -7.65 6.42 14.23
CA VAL A 42 -8.80 6.26 13.33
C VAL A 42 -8.61 5.04 12.45
N ASP A 43 -7.41 4.91 11.87
CA ASP A 43 -6.93 3.74 11.14
C ASP A 43 -5.42 3.74 11.05
N ASP A 44 -4.80 2.59 10.79
CA ASP A 44 -3.43 2.52 10.34
C ASP A 44 -3.37 2.43 8.81
N ILE A 45 -2.32 3.01 8.24
CA ILE A 45 -2.23 3.22 6.80
C ILE A 45 -0.83 2.93 6.28
N TYR A 46 -0.75 2.69 4.98
CA TYR A 46 0.52 2.74 4.25
C TYR A 46 0.48 3.86 3.22
N LEU A 47 1.47 4.76 3.27
CA LEU A 47 1.55 5.94 2.41
C LEU A 47 2.69 5.78 1.41
N TYR A 48 2.38 5.91 0.12
CA TYR A 48 3.32 5.80 -1.01
C TYR A 48 3.42 7.16 -1.70
N ARG A 49 4.63 7.71 -1.85
CA ARG A 49 4.84 8.92 -2.63
C ARG A 49 5.16 8.57 -4.08
N LEU A 50 4.22 8.84 -4.97
CA LEU A 50 4.29 8.48 -6.39
C LEU A 50 4.94 9.55 -7.24
N GLY A 51 4.79 10.81 -6.82
CA GLY A 51 5.31 12.01 -7.48
C GLY A 51 5.51 13.13 -6.49
N GLU A 52 5.90 14.30 -6.97
CA GLU A 52 6.12 15.45 -6.08
C GLU A 52 4.83 15.86 -5.34
N GLU A 53 3.70 15.80 -6.04
CA GLU A 53 2.38 16.22 -5.56
C GLU A 53 1.35 15.07 -5.63
N GLU A 54 1.81 13.81 -5.74
CA GLU A 54 0.95 12.65 -5.88
C GLU A 54 1.33 11.55 -4.90
N TYR A 55 0.31 11.09 -4.14
CA TYR A 55 0.43 10.04 -3.15
C TYR A 55 -0.68 9.00 -3.31
N LEU A 56 -0.35 7.75 -2.98
CA LEU A 56 -1.31 6.68 -2.78
C LEU A 56 -1.34 6.34 -1.29
N MET A 57 -2.53 6.34 -0.70
CA MET A 57 -2.77 5.91 0.68
C MET A 57 -3.56 4.62 0.67
N VAL A 58 -3.00 3.58 1.27
CA VAL A 58 -3.68 2.30 1.48
C VAL A 58 -4.22 2.27 2.90
N VAL A 59 -5.51 2.04 3.03
CA VAL A 59 -6.27 1.97 4.29
C VAL A 59 -6.86 0.57 4.45
N ASN A 60 -7.32 0.23 5.64
CA ASN A 60 -8.04 -1.02 5.85
C ASN A 60 -9.39 -1.01 5.10
N ALA A 61 -9.67 -2.10 4.36
CA ALA A 61 -10.86 -2.17 3.50
C ALA A 61 -12.18 -1.95 4.26
N ALA A 62 -12.26 -2.43 5.50
CA ALA A 62 -13.44 -2.23 6.36
C ALA A 62 -13.64 -0.77 6.79
N ASN A 63 -12.61 0.08 6.69
CA ASN A 63 -12.60 1.45 7.17
C ASN A 63 -12.69 2.51 6.07
N ILE A 64 -12.75 2.13 4.79
CA ILE A 64 -12.72 3.05 3.63
C ILE A 64 -13.64 4.27 3.82
N ALA A 65 -14.91 4.04 4.11
CA ALA A 65 -15.88 5.14 4.24
C ALA A 65 -15.58 6.07 5.44
N LYS A 66 -15.16 5.48 6.56
CA LYS A 66 -14.80 6.21 7.77
C LYS A 66 -13.56 7.07 7.55
N ASP A 67 -12.53 6.49 6.94
CA ASP A 67 -11.25 7.15 6.71
C ASP A 67 -11.38 8.25 5.67
N LEU A 68 -12.13 8.00 4.59
CA LEU A 68 -12.40 9.04 3.59
C LEU A 68 -13.13 10.24 4.21
N ALA A 69 -14.16 10.00 5.03
CA ALA A 69 -14.88 11.07 5.71
C ALA A 69 -13.97 11.86 6.67
N HIS A 70 -13.10 11.17 7.42
CA HIS A 70 -12.11 11.78 8.30
C HIS A 70 -11.13 12.67 7.52
N LEU A 71 -10.54 12.14 6.46
CA LEU A 71 -9.59 12.87 5.62
C LEU A 71 -10.25 14.08 4.93
N GLN A 72 -11.48 13.93 4.41
CA GLN A 72 -12.23 15.03 3.81
C GLN A 72 -12.52 16.16 4.82
N ALA A 73 -12.77 15.80 6.08
CA ALA A 73 -12.97 16.80 7.14
C ALA A 73 -11.67 17.59 7.42
N LEU A 74 -10.53 16.90 7.45
CA LEU A 74 -9.20 17.49 7.66
C LEU A 74 -8.69 18.27 6.45
N ALA A 75 -9.08 17.89 5.23
CA ALA A 75 -8.65 18.54 3.99
C ALA A 75 -9.21 19.95 3.79
N LYS A 76 -10.18 20.36 4.60
CA LYS A 76 -10.76 21.70 4.51
C LYS A 76 -9.70 22.78 4.72
N GLY A 77 -9.49 23.60 3.70
CA GLY A 77 -8.49 24.66 3.73
C GLY A 77 -7.17 24.32 3.05
N PHE A 78 -6.98 23.08 2.60
CA PHE A 78 -5.85 22.68 1.78
C PHE A 78 -6.24 22.56 0.29
N ARG A 79 -5.35 22.96 -0.60
CA ARG A 79 -5.48 22.73 -2.05
C ARG A 79 -5.04 21.31 -2.39
N VAL A 80 -5.92 20.35 -2.06
CA VAL A 80 -5.69 18.93 -2.22
C VAL A 80 -6.93 18.27 -2.77
N GLU A 81 -6.75 17.31 -3.67
CA GLU A 81 -7.78 16.41 -4.18
C GLU A 81 -7.64 15.05 -3.48
N LEU A 82 -8.73 14.56 -2.93
CA LEU A 82 -8.85 13.22 -2.36
C LEU A 82 -9.79 12.40 -3.22
N GLU A 83 -9.28 11.31 -3.79
CA GLU A 83 -10.02 10.42 -4.66
C GLU A 83 -10.03 9.01 -4.07
N ASP A 84 -11.24 8.43 -3.90
CA ASP A 84 -11.36 6.99 -3.62
C ASP A 84 -11.16 6.21 -4.91
N ALA A 85 -10.04 5.50 -4.97
CA ALA A 85 -9.63 4.66 -6.10
C ALA A 85 -9.88 3.17 -5.85
N SER A 86 -10.57 2.80 -4.77
CA SER A 86 -10.68 1.41 -4.30
C SER A 86 -11.34 0.51 -5.34
N GLU A 87 -12.41 0.96 -5.98
CA GLU A 87 -13.14 0.16 -6.97
C GLU A 87 -12.36 -0.10 -8.27
N ARG A 88 -11.32 0.68 -8.53
CA ARG A 88 -10.49 0.56 -9.74
C ARG A 88 -9.08 0.06 -9.47
N THR A 89 -8.80 -0.34 -8.24
CA THR A 89 -7.49 -0.86 -7.82
C THR A 89 -7.65 -2.23 -7.19
N ALA A 90 -7.01 -3.23 -7.76
CA ALA A 90 -6.81 -4.52 -7.13
C ALA A 90 -5.42 -4.59 -6.54
N LEU A 91 -5.28 -5.21 -5.36
CA LEU A 91 -4.01 -5.42 -4.68
C LEU A 91 -3.74 -6.90 -4.52
N LEU A 92 -2.63 -7.38 -5.10
CA LEU A 92 -2.10 -8.72 -4.88
C LEU A 92 -0.83 -8.63 -4.04
N ALA A 93 -0.74 -9.44 -2.98
CA ALA A 93 0.43 -9.53 -2.12
C ALA A 93 1.15 -10.87 -2.33
N LEU A 94 2.36 -10.84 -2.88
CA LEU A 94 3.26 -11.98 -3.00
C LEU A 94 4.32 -11.88 -1.90
N GLN A 95 4.28 -12.79 -0.92
CA GLN A 95 5.08 -12.70 0.29
C GLN A 95 5.87 -13.98 0.56
N GLY A 96 6.99 -13.84 1.25
CA GLY A 96 7.82 -14.95 1.71
C GLY A 96 9.23 -14.96 1.10
N PRO A 97 10.13 -15.80 1.61
CA PRO A 97 11.56 -15.80 1.25
C PRO A 97 11.85 -16.12 -0.23
N LYS A 98 10.88 -16.65 -0.97
CA LYS A 98 10.98 -16.95 -2.41
C LYS A 98 10.28 -15.90 -3.28
N ALA A 99 9.67 -14.88 -2.70
CA ALA A 99 8.86 -13.91 -3.45
C ALA A 99 9.65 -13.21 -4.56
N GLN A 100 10.87 -12.73 -4.26
CA GLN A 100 11.72 -12.10 -5.28
C GLN A 100 12.06 -13.05 -6.43
N ALA A 101 12.45 -14.29 -6.13
CA ALA A 101 12.82 -15.25 -7.16
C ALA A 101 11.64 -15.63 -8.08
N LEU A 102 10.44 -15.80 -7.49
CA LEU A 102 9.22 -16.09 -8.23
C LEU A 102 8.79 -14.92 -9.13
N LEU A 103 8.81 -13.71 -8.57
CA LEU A 103 8.35 -12.52 -9.29
C LEU A 103 9.33 -12.08 -10.37
N GLN A 104 10.64 -12.29 -10.20
CA GLN A 104 11.65 -11.82 -11.16
C GLN A 104 11.44 -12.36 -12.57
N GLY A 105 10.91 -13.57 -12.72
CA GLY A 105 10.60 -14.15 -14.04
C GLY A 105 9.36 -13.56 -14.71
N LEU A 106 8.55 -12.80 -13.98
CA LEU A 106 7.27 -12.25 -14.44
C LEU A 106 7.27 -10.73 -14.60
N VAL A 107 8.32 -10.04 -14.11
CA VAL A 107 8.38 -8.57 -14.07
C VAL A 107 9.46 -8.03 -15.00
N ASP A 108 9.23 -6.84 -15.54
CA ASP A 108 10.12 -6.17 -16.48
C ASP A 108 11.22 -5.29 -15.81
N VAL A 109 11.31 -5.31 -14.50
CA VAL A 109 12.30 -4.56 -13.72
C VAL A 109 13.19 -5.50 -12.92
N ASP A 110 14.43 -5.09 -12.64
CA ASP A 110 15.34 -5.85 -11.79
C ASP A 110 14.99 -5.64 -10.31
N LEU A 111 14.44 -6.68 -9.68
CA LEU A 111 14.02 -6.65 -8.29
C LEU A 111 15.20 -6.61 -7.31
N SER A 112 16.40 -7.01 -7.71
CA SER A 112 17.59 -6.94 -6.86
C SER A 112 18.00 -5.49 -6.53
N THR A 113 17.57 -4.55 -7.36
CA THR A 113 17.82 -3.11 -7.18
C THR A 113 16.80 -2.45 -6.24
N LYS A 114 15.69 -3.11 -5.96
CA LYS A 114 14.62 -2.59 -5.10
C LYS A 114 14.94 -2.82 -3.63
N ARG A 115 14.76 -1.81 -2.83
CA ARG A 115 14.88 -1.89 -1.36
C ARG A 115 13.49 -1.98 -0.74
N GLU A 116 13.42 -2.44 0.47
CA GLU A 116 12.21 -2.36 1.28
C GLU A 116 11.63 -0.94 1.25
N ASN A 117 10.32 -0.85 1.09
CA ASN A 117 9.56 0.40 0.92
C ASN A 117 9.83 1.17 -0.40
N ASP A 118 10.49 0.57 -1.38
CA ASP A 118 10.49 1.15 -2.74
C ASP A 118 9.15 0.88 -3.43
N VAL A 119 8.68 1.88 -4.18
CA VAL A 119 7.51 1.76 -5.05
C VAL A 119 7.82 2.33 -6.44
N SER A 120 7.42 1.65 -7.49
CA SER A 120 7.65 2.10 -8.87
C SER A 120 6.64 1.49 -9.85
N PRO A 121 6.41 2.12 -11.00
CA PRO A 121 5.75 1.47 -12.12
C PRO A 121 6.53 0.22 -12.56
N ALA A 122 5.80 -0.80 -13.01
CA ALA A 122 6.34 -2.03 -13.60
C ALA A 122 5.30 -2.68 -14.50
N ARG A 123 5.70 -3.72 -15.21
CA ARG A 123 4.77 -4.65 -15.85
C ARG A 123 4.97 -6.02 -15.23
N VAL A 124 3.87 -6.65 -14.83
CA VAL A 124 3.87 -7.99 -14.24
C VAL A 124 3.05 -8.91 -15.11
N ALA A 125 3.62 -10.01 -15.57
CA ALA A 125 3.02 -10.90 -16.57
C ALA A 125 2.49 -10.12 -17.80
N GLY A 126 3.24 -9.10 -18.25
CA GLY A 126 2.86 -8.23 -19.36
C GLY A 126 1.78 -7.17 -19.04
N ARG A 127 1.22 -7.14 -17.83
CA ARG A 127 0.17 -6.20 -17.40
C ARG A 127 0.75 -4.98 -16.67
N PRO A 128 0.23 -3.77 -16.91
CA PRO A 128 0.65 -2.60 -16.17
C PRO A 128 0.38 -2.78 -14.67
N ALA A 129 1.36 -2.43 -13.85
CA ALA A 129 1.25 -2.53 -12.40
C ALA A 129 2.04 -1.40 -11.72
N ARG A 130 1.72 -1.12 -10.48
CA ARG A 130 2.62 -0.45 -9.56
C ARG A 130 3.11 -1.50 -8.57
N LEU A 131 4.43 -1.66 -8.51
CA LEU A 131 5.09 -2.65 -7.67
C LEU A 131 5.69 -1.95 -6.47
N ALA A 132 5.36 -2.41 -5.27
CA ALA A 132 5.95 -1.98 -4.03
C ALA A 132 6.64 -3.16 -3.32
N ARG A 133 7.85 -2.95 -2.76
CA ARG A 133 8.51 -3.95 -1.91
C ARG A 133 8.07 -3.72 -0.47
N THR A 134 6.82 -4.08 -0.21
CA THR A 134 6.09 -3.93 1.06
C THR A 134 5.33 -5.21 1.36
N GLY A 135 4.85 -5.36 2.59
CA GLY A 135 4.08 -6.53 3.01
C GLY A 135 3.70 -6.48 4.49
N TYR A 136 2.99 -7.53 4.91
CA TYR A 136 2.43 -7.64 6.26
C TYR A 136 2.70 -9.02 6.87
N THR A 137 3.91 -9.56 6.63
CA THR A 137 4.26 -10.93 7.05
C THR A 137 5.58 -11.03 7.81
N GLY A 138 6.35 -9.93 7.89
CA GLY A 138 7.70 -9.95 8.44
C GLY A 138 8.75 -10.59 7.51
N GLU A 139 8.31 -11.11 6.36
CA GLU A 139 9.17 -11.70 5.33
C GLU A 139 9.30 -10.74 4.14
N ASP A 140 10.28 -11.00 3.28
CA ASP A 140 10.41 -10.28 2.01
C ASP A 140 9.18 -10.49 1.13
N GLY A 141 8.78 -9.45 0.40
CA GLY A 141 7.60 -9.56 -0.44
C GLY A 141 7.32 -8.31 -1.25
N PHE A 142 6.29 -8.44 -2.08
CA PHE A 142 5.85 -7.38 -2.98
C PHE A 142 4.34 -7.27 -2.96
N GLU A 143 3.88 -6.04 -3.05
CA GLU A 143 2.48 -5.69 -3.27
C GLU A 143 2.35 -5.10 -4.67
N LEU A 144 1.36 -5.62 -5.41
CA LEU A 144 1.12 -5.32 -6.82
C LEU A 144 -0.24 -4.64 -6.93
N PHE A 145 -0.22 -3.35 -7.25
CA PHE A 145 -1.43 -2.58 -7.51
C PHE A 145 -1.73 -2.63 -9.00
N LEU A 146 -2.92 -3.12 -9.35
CA LEU A 146 -3.33 -3.45 -10.71
C LEU A 146 -4.72 -2.88 -11.01
N ALA A 147 -5.07 -2.77 -12.28
CA ALA A 147 -6.47 -2.67 -12.65
C ALA A 147 -7.20 -3.97 -12.29
N PRO A 148 -8.48 -3.92 -11.84
CA PRO A 148 -9.22 -5.11 -11.42
C PRO A 148 -9.25 -6.24 -12.46
N GLU A 149 -9.38 -5.90 -13.75
CA GLU A 149 -9.38 -6.85 -14.87
C GLU A 149 -8.04 -7.55 -15.09
N ASP A 150 -6.94 -7.00 -14.59
CA ASP A 150 -5.61 -7.58 -14.67
C ASP A 150 -5.25 -8.45 -13.45
N ALA A 151 -6.04 -8.42 -12.38
CA ALA A 151 -5.74 -9.13 -11.14
C ALA A 151 -5.77 -10.66 -11.31
N GLU A 152 -6.80 -11.20 -11.95
CA GLU A 152 -6.92 -12.65 -12.17
C GLU A 152 -5.79 -13.21 -13.06
N PRO A 153 -5.49 -12.64 -14.24
CA PRO A 153 -4.37 -13.12 -15.07
C PRO A 153 -3.02 -13.06 -14.35
N VAL A 154 -2.75 -12.01 -13.58
CA VAL A 154 -1.49 -11.89 -12.82
C VAL A 154 -1.45 -12.89 -11.68
N CYS A 155 -2.57 -13.07 -10.95
CA CYS A 155 -2.66 -14.06 -9.88
C CYS A 155 -2.38 -15.49 -10.39
N LEU A 156 -2.98 -15.87 -11.53
CA LEU A 156 -2.75 -17.18 -12.14
C LEU A 156 -1.28 -17.35 -12.56
N ALA A 157 -0.67 -16.33 -13.16
CA ALA A 157 0.75 -16.38 -13.53
C ALA A 157 1.66 -16.55 -12.29
N LEU A 158 1.35 -15.92 -11.17
CA LEU A 158 2.08 -16.11 -9.91
C LEU A 158 1.93 -17.53 -9.39
N VAL A 159 0.73 -18.10 -9.43
CA VAL A 159 0.48 -19.49 -9.02
C VAL A 159 1.23 -20.46 -9.91
N GLU A 160 1.22 -20.28 -11.24
CA GLU A 160 1.97 -21.09 -12.19
C GLU A 160 3.48 -21.01 -11.96
N ALA A 161 4.00 -19.84 -11.54
CA ALA A 161 5.39 -19.67 -11.14
C ALA A 161 5.73 -20.35 -9.80
N GLY A 162 4.74 -20.86 -9.07
CA GLY A 162 4.91 -21.61 -7.82
C GLY A 162 4.49 -20.89 -6.54
N ALA A 163 3.84 -19.72 -6.64
CA ALA A 163 3.22 -19.09 -5.49
C ALA A 163 2.04 -19.95 -4.98
N LYS A 164 1.88 -20.02 -3.67
CA LYS A 164 0.77 -20.77 -3.05
C LYS A 164 -0.30 -19.78 -2.58
N PRO A 165 -1.56 -19.93 -3.02
CA PRO A 165 -2.65 -19.15 -2.49
C PRO A 165 -2.75 -19.33 -0.96
N ALA A 166 -2.89 -18.20 -0.25
CA ALA A 166 -3.01 -18.15 1.19
C ALA A 166 -4.27 -17.39 1.59
N GLY A 167 -4.95 -17.85 2.62
CA GLY A 167 -6.16 -17.23 3.14
C GLY A 167 -5.87 -16.22 4.25
N LEU A 168 -6.94 -15.56 4.73
CA LEU A 168 -6.86 -14.57 5.80
C LEU A 168 -6.27 -15.10 7.11
N GLY A 169 -6.50 -16.38 7.44
CA GLY A 169 -5.90 -17.01 8.61
C GLY A 169 -4.37 -17.03 8.55
N ALA A 170 -3.78 -17.30 7.37
CA ALA A 170 -2.33 -17.23 7.19
C ALA A 170 -1.82 -15.79 7.34
N ARG A 171 -2.53 -14.82 6.76
CA ARG A 171 -2.21 -13.39 6.91
C ARG A 171 -2.19 -12.98 8.39
N ASP A 172 -3.19 -13.39 9.17
CA ASP A 172 -3.30 -13.04 10.58
C ASP A 172 -2.20 -13.71 11.42
N SER A 173 -1.92 -15.00 11.22
CA SER A 173 -0.85 -15.69 11.93
C SER A 173 0.52 -15.08 11.64
N LEU A 174 0.82 -14.80 10.36
CA LEU A 174 2.11 -14.27 9.96
C LEU A 174 2.35 -12.85 10.49
N ARG A 175 1.35 -11.96 10.41
CA ARG A 175 1.49 -10.60 10.96
C ARG A 175 1.72 -10.64 12.47
N LEU A 176 1.00 -11.52 13.17
CA LEU A 176 1.10 -11.67 14.62
C LEU A 176 2.49 -12.18 15.04
N GLU A 177 3.01 -13.20 14.36
CA GLU A 177 4.37 -13.72 14.59
C GLU A 177 5.45 -12.66 14.30
N ALA A 178 5.21 -11.78 13.32
CA ALA A 178 6.08 -10.66 12.99
C ALA A 178 5.94 -9.46 13.97
N GLY A 179 4.94 -9.49 14.87
CA GLY A 179 4.66 -8.41 15.81
C GLY A 179 3.98 -7.18 15.17
N PHE A 180 3.32 -7.35 14.01
CA PHE A 180 2.59 -6.28 13.36
C PHE A 180 1.20 -6.11 13.97
N PRO A 181 0.79 -4.87 14.31
CA PRO A 181 -0.52 -4.61 14.87
C PRO A 181 -1.63 -4.78 13.82
N LEU A 182 -2.83 -5.12 14.28
CA LEU A 182 -4.06 -5.12 13.49
C LEU A 182 -5.01 -4.07 14.07
N TYR A 183 -5.51 -3.18 13.22
CA TYR A 183 -6.49 -2.19 13.63
C TYR A 183 -7.76 -2.87 14.17
N GLY A 184 -8.23 -2.38 15.32
CA GLY A 184 -9.36 -2.95 16.05
C GLY A 184 -8.97 -4.05 17.03
N HIS A 185 -7.69 -4.41 17.13
CA HIS A 185 -7.14 -5.34 18.12
C HIS A 185 -6.06 -4.68 18.97
N GLU A 186 -4.86 -4.48 18.41
CA GLU A 186 -3.75 -3.85 19.14
C GLU A 186 -3.72 -2.32 18.97
N LEU A 187 -4.49 -1.79 18.01
CA LEU A 187 -4.64 -0.35 17.75
C LEU A 187 -6.08 0.08 17.94
#